data_b81e59248bbd9efb705ae9d17f0de55c
#
_entry.id   b81e59248bbd9efb705ae9d17f0de55c
#
_cell.length_a   1.000
_cell.length_b   1.000
_cell.length_c   1.000
_cell.angle_alpha   90.00
_cell.angle_beta   90.00
_cell.angle_gamma   90.00
#
_symmetry.space_group_name_H-M   'P 1'
#
loop_
_entity.id
_entity.type
_entity.pdbx_description
1 polymer ?
#
loop_
_entity_poly.entity_id
_entity_poly.type
_entity_poly.pdbx_seq_one_letter_code
_entity_poly.pdbx_strand_id
1 'polypeptide(L)'
;MIQNKESLFIPDSSSEVVIQGPSKNITISNQHPITFMLGLNVLEDESVVETCLEEITRVFSKHKASVIFKASFDKANRSSHQSRRGPGLQEGLSRLNYIRSHYQYPILTDLHTEAQAAPVAEVADILQIPAFLCRQSDLIRAAAETNKPLHIKKMQMLAPYEMKAIIEKCNSFGNEQVILCERGTSFGYGRLILDPLSLAEMKHFTVPISLDVSHALQFPGVGDVQRVCAGGRSSYTLPLAYAGISQGISAVFIECHPQPEQAWCDGACALPLSSLDYVVEHIINLDRFIKAQPPTLVKRET
;
A
#
# COMPACT_ATOMS: atom_id res chain seq x y z
N MET A 1 -10.53 32.24 -1.81
CA MET A 1 -9.46 32.86 -0.96
C MET A 1 -9.08 31.83 0.08
N ILE A 2 -8.02 31.06 -0.17
CA ILE A 2 -7.44 30.15 0.81
C ILE A 2 -6.35 30.96 1.51
N GLN A 3 -6.73 31.65 2.58
CA GLN A 3 -5.79 32.23 3.53
C GLN A 3 -5.71 31.25 4.71
N ASN A 4 -4.76 30.34 4.69
CA ASN A 4 -4.15 29.82 5.90
C ASN A 4 -2.64 29.91 5.73
N LYS A 5 -2.06 30.86 6.46
CA LYS A 5 -0.64 30.92 6.75
C LYS A 5 -0.28 29.80 7.74
N GLU A 6 -0.57 28.55 7.40
CA GLU A 6 0.00 27.43 8.11
C GLU A 6 1.43 27.24 7.62
N SER A 7 2.33 27.11 8.55
CA SER A 7 3.77 27.05 8.33
C SER A 7 4.10 26.10 7.18
N LEU A 8 4.85 26.57 6.20
CA LEU A 8 5.46 25.83 5.11
C LEU A 8 6.54 24.81 5.60
N PHE A 9 6.42 24.37 6.82
CA PHE A 9 7.31 23.39 7.43
C PHE A 9 6.67 22.01 7.27
N ILE A 10 7.36 21.09 6.58
CA ILE A 10 7.06 19.67 6.74
C ILE A 10 7.46 19.34 8.18
N PRO A 11 6.55 18.90 9.05
CA PRO A 11 6.89 18.61 10.43
C PRO A 11 8.00 17.57 10.47
N ASP A 12 9.03 17.81 11.27
CA ASP A 12 10.13 16.87 11.48
C ASP A 12 9.67 15.58 12.21
N SER A 13 8.45 15.55 12.73
CA SER A 13 7.85 14.40 13.41
C SER A 13 6.59 13.94 12.69
N SER A 14 6.61 12.73 12.13
CA SER A 14 5.39 11.99 11.81
C SER A 14 5.00 11.12 13.01
N SER A 15 3.70 10.88 13.20
CA SER A 15 3.26 9.84 14.12
C SER A 15 3.84 8.48 13.71
N GLU A 16 4.08 7.65 14.69
CA GLU A 16 4.51 6.28 14.48
C GLU A 16 3.30 5.35 14.50
N VAL A 17 3.23 4.42 13.56
CA VAL A 17 2.27 3.33 13.58
C VAL A 17 3.01 2.04 13.88
N VAL A 18 2.65 1.38 14.97
CA VAL A 18 3.32 0.15 15.41
C VAL A 18 2.48 -1.06 15.02
N ILE A 19 3.03 -1.87 14.14
CA ILE A 19 2.42 -3.14 13.71
C ILE A 19 2.89 -4.23 14.67
N GLN A 20 1.96 -4.82 15.40
CA GLN A 20 2.23 -5.94 16.29
C GLN A 20 2.31 -7.24 15.48
N GLY A 21 3.49 -7.51 14.93
CA GLY A 21 3.71 -8.72 14.13
C GLY A 21 3.91 -10.00 14.96
N PRO A 22 3.82 -11.17 14.33
CA PRO A 22 3.90 -12.46 15.03
C PRO A 22 5.29 -12.73 15.63
N SER A 23 6.38 -12.24 15.03
CA SER A 23 7.75 -12.45 15.53
C SER A 23 8.36 -11.18 16.12
N LYS A 24 8.03 -10.02 15.58
CA LYS A 24 8.54 -8.71 16.02
C LYS A 24 7.59 -7.61 15.63
N ASN A 25 7.63 -6.51 16.38
CA ASN A 25 6.94 -5.30 15.99
C ASN A 25 7.67 -4.58 14.85
N ILE A 26 6.90 -3.95 13.97
CA ILE A 26 7.41 -3.08 12.91
C ILE A 26 6.86 -1.68 13.17
N THR A 27 7.74 -0.71 13.36
CA THR A 27 7.37 0.70 13.48
C THR A 27 7.44 1.36 12.11
N ILE A 28 6.32 1.93 11.66
CA ILE A 28 6.19 2.64 10.38
C ILE A 28 6.13 4.13 10.65
N SER A 29 7.07 4.87 10.11
CA SER A 29 7.19 6.33 10.22
C SER A 29 7.94 6.88 9.02
N ASN A 30 7.68 8.13 8.63
CA ASN A 30 8.40 8.77 7.53
C ASN A 30 9.91 8.98 7.81
N GLN A 31 10.35 8.78 9.07
CA GLN A 31 11.75 8.92 9.50
C GLN A 31 12.48 7.59 9.65
N HIS A 32 11.74 6.48 9.83
CA HIS A 32 12.32 5.15 9.98
C HIS A 32 12.72 4.55 8.62
N PRO A 33 13.59 3.54 8.60
CA PRO A 33 13.88 2.79 7.38
C PRO A 33 12.60 2.32 6.71
N ILE A 34 12.57 2.39 5.38
CA ILE A 34 11.38 2.08 4.59
C ILE A 34 10.86 0.67 4.86
N THR A 35 9.55 0.54 5.03
CA THR A 35 8.88 -0.75 5.19
C THR A 35 8.28 -1.19 3.84
N PHE A 36 8.38 -2.48 3.53
CA PHE A 36 7.80 -3.07 2.33
C PHE A 36 6.46 -3.72 2.66
N MET A 37 5.39 -3.31 2.01
CA MET A 37 4.11 -3.99 1.97
C MET A 37 4.07 -4.77 0.65
N LEU A 38 4.32 -6.07 0.71
CA LEU A 38 4.69 -6.85 -0.45
C LEU A 38 3.94 -8.18 -0.51
N GLY A 39 3.54 -8.61 -1.71
CA GLY A 39 2.94 -9.92 -1.93
C GLY A 39 2.14 -9.99 -3.22
N LEU A 40 1.06 -10.75 -3.18
CA LEU A 40 0.18 -10.97 -4.32
C LEU A 40 -0.97 -9.96 -4.36
N ASN A 41 -1.48 -9.71 -5.57
CA ASN A 41 -2.71 -8.93 -5.72
C ASN A 41 -3.87 -9.62 -4.98
N VAL A 42 -4.05 -10.93 -5.22
CA VAL A 42 -5.07 -11.78 -4.61
C VAL A 42 -4.43 -13.12 -4.24
N LEU A 43 -4.97 -13.81 -3.24
CA LEU A 43 -4.60 -15.18 -2.96
C LEU A 43 -4.99 -16.09 -4.13
N GLU A 44 -3.99 -16.57 -4.84
CA GLU A 44 -4.12 -17.49 -5.97
C GLU A 44 -3.94 -18.95 -5.52
N ASP A 45 -3.57 -19.85 -6.44
CA ASP A 45 -3.27 -21.23 -6.12
C ASP A 45 -2.11 -21.33 -5.11
N GLU A 46 -2.14 -22.35 -4.26
CA GLU A 46 -1.21 -22.50 -3.14
C GLU A 46 0.26 -22.47 -3.60
N SER A 47 0.57 -23.15 -4.70
CA SER A 47 1.92 -23.19 -5.26
C SER A 47 2.46 -21.81 -5.69
N VAL A 48 1.56 -20.92 -6.17
CA VAL A 48 1.92 -19.53 -6.52
C VAL A 48 2.23 -18.74 -5.25
N VAL A 49 1.40 -18.92 -4.22
CA VAL A 49 1.57 -18.24 -2.91
C VAL A 49 2.87 -18.69 -2.25
N GLU A 50 3.16 -19.99 -2.22
CA GLU A 50 4.38 -20.56 -1.64
C GLU A 50 5.63 -20.05 -2.37
N THR A 51 5.66 -20.12 -3.70
CA THR A 51 6.78 -19.60 -4.51
C THR A 51 7.04 -18.13 -4.21
N CYS A 52 5.97 -17.34 -4.04
CA CYS A 52 6.08 -15.93 -3.70
C CYS A 52 6.67 -15.73 -2.30
N LEU A 53 6.19 -16.48 -1.31
CA LEU A 53 6.65 -16.40 0.08
C LEU A 53 8.10 -16.85 0.25
N GLU A 54 8.52 -17.90 -0.44
CA GLU A 54 9.91 -18.40 -0.43
C GLU A 54 10.87 -17.32 -0.94
N GLU A 55 10.55 -16.71 -2.08
CA GLU A 55 11.40 -15.66 -2.64
C GLU A 55 11.42 -14.40 -1.76
N ILE A 56 10.27 -13.97 -1.23
CA ILE A 56 10.20 -12.88 -0.25
C ILE A 56 11.09 -13.20 0.94
N THR A 57 11.01 -14.41 1.48
CA THR A 57 11.81 -14.84 2.62
C THR A 57 13.30 -14.79 2.32
N ARG A 58 13.71 -15.28 1.15
CA ARG A 58 15.09 -15.26 0.69
C ARG A 58 15.64 -13.80 0.62
N VAL A 59 14.89 -12.92 -0.04
CA VAL A 59 15.30 -11.53 -0.27
C VAL A 59 15.36 -10.74 1.04
N PHE A 60 14.33 -10.82 1.88
CA PHE A 60 14.26 -10.03 3.10
C PHE A 60 15.17 -10.57 4.21
N SER A 61 15.51 -11.85 4.22
CA SER A 61 16.58 -12.39 5.08
C SER A 61 17.95 -11.83 4.70
N LYS A 62 18.22 -11.68 3.39
CA LYS A 62 19.46 -11.08 2.88
C LYS A 62 19.61 -9.61 3.26
N HIS A 63 18.57 -8.82 3.01
CA HIS A 63 18.60 -7.36 3.18
C HIS A 63 18.26 -6.88 4.59
N LYS A 64 17.71 -7.75 5.45
CA LYS A 64 17.27 -7.44 6.83
C LYS A 64 16.30 -6.25 6.91
N ALA A 65 15.49 -6.05 5.87
CA ALA A 65 14.47 -5.01 5.80
C ALA A 65 13.15 -5.48 6.42
N SER A 66 12.29 -4.52 6.80
CA SER A 66 10.96 -4.83 7.30
C SER A 66 10.00 -5.12 6.14
N VAL A 67 9.29 -6.23 6.23
CA VAL A 67 8.27 -6.64 5.25
C VAL A 67 6.98 -7.05 5.95
N ILE A 68 5.87 -6.67 5.34
CA ILE A 68 4.50 -7.04 5.69
C ILE A 68 3.95 -7.76 4.47
N PHE A 69 3.47 -8.98 4.68
CA PHE A 69 2.87 -9.73 3.57
C PHE A 69 1.49 -9.20 3.24
N LYS A 70 1.24 -8.92 1.98
CA LYS A 70 -0.05 -8.45 1.49
C LYS A 70 -0.65 -9.41 0.48
N ALA A 71 -1.88 -9.82 0.71
CA ALA A 71 -2.73 -10.41 -0.32
C ALA A 71 -4.20 -10.15 -0.01
N SER A 72 -5.03 -10.02 -1.04
CA SER A 72 -6.48 -9.92 -0.88
C SER A 72 -7.11 -11.31 -0.87
N PHE A 73 -8.11 -11.51 -0.04
CA PHE A 73 -8.92 -12.74 -0.05
C PHE A 73 -10.04 -12.69 -1.12
N ASP A 74 -10.38 -11.49 -1.58
CA ASP A 74 -11.39 -11.24 -2.62
C ASP A 74 -11.05 -9.97 -3.40
N LYS A 75 -11.41 -9.95 -4.67
CA LYS A 75 -11.38 -8.77 -5.55
C LYS A 75 -12.81 -8.37 -5.91
N ALA A 76 -13.46 -7.66 -4.98
CA ALA A 76 -14.87 -7.30 -5.08
C ALA A 76 -15.20 -6.29 -6.20
N ASN A 77 -14.18 -5.57 -6.72
CA ASN A 77 -14.33 -4.49 -7.69
C ASN A 77 -13.90 -4.85 -9.13
N ARG A 78 -13.90 -6.14 -9.49
CA ARG A 78 -13.55 -6.57 -10.85
C ARG A 78 -14.50 -5.98 -11.90
N SER A 79 -13.95 -5.59 -13.05
CA SER A 79 -14.74 -5.04 -14.17
C SER A 79 -15.69 -6.05 -14.79
N SER A 80 -15.36 -7.35 -14.76
CA SER A 80 -16.24 -8.43 -15.25
C SER A 80 -16.65 -9.35 -14.11
N HIS A 81 -17.91 -9.73 -14.08
CA HIS A 81 -18.45 -10.72 -13.14
C HIS A 81 -17.86 -12.14 -13.35
N GLN A 82 -17.28 -12.42 -14.52
CA GLN A 82 -16.64 -13.70 -14.84
C GLN A 82 -15.16 -13.74 -14.37
N SER A 83 -14.58 -12.62 -13.94
CA SER A 83 -13.20 -12.58 -13.49
C SER A 83 -13.02 -13.36 -12.19
N ARG A 84 -11.85 -14.01 -12.06
CA ARG A 84 -11.45 -14.64 -10.79
C ARG A 84 -11.38 -13.60 -9.69
N ARG A 85 -11.93 -13.92 -8.53
CA ARG A 85 -12.02 -12.99 -7.39
C ARG A 85 -11.13 -13.38 -6.23
N GLY A 86 -10.72 -14.62 -6.14
CA GLY A 86 -9.97 -15.18 -5.01
C GLY A 86 -10.78 -16.23 -4.23
N PRO A 87 -10.24 -16.73 -3.11
CA PRO A 87 -10.86 -17.83 -2.33
C PRO A 87 -12.10 -17.39 -1.52
N GLY A 88 -12.33 -16.08 -1.37
CA GLY A 88 -13.37 -15.56 -0.49
C GLY A 88 -12.94 -15.44 0.97
N LEU A 89 -13.84 -14.91 1.81
CA LEU A 89 -13.51 -14.50 3.17
C LEU A 89 -13.00 -15.67 4.04
N GLN A 90 -13.78 -16.74 4.19
CA GLN A 90 -13.46 -17.80 5.14
C GLN A 90 -12.15 -18.54 4.80
N GLU A 91 -12.04 -19.03 3.57
CA GLU A 91 -10.83 -19.71 3.10
C GLU A 91 -9.64 -18.74 3.07
N GLY A 92 -9.86 -17.52 2.58
CA GLY A 92 -8.81 -16.50 2.53
C GLY A 92 -8.24 -16.17 3.90
N LEU A 93 -9.08 -16.00 4.92
CA LEU A 93 -8.60 -15.76 6.29
C LEU A 93 -7.86 -16.97 6.86
N SER A 94 -8.33 -18.18 6.60
CA SER A 94 -7.61 -19.40 7.01
C SER A 94 -6.20 -19.45 6.40
N ARG A 95 -6.08 -19.17 5.11
CA ARG A 95 -4.79 -19.14 4.39
C ARG A 95 -3.89 -18.00 4.89
N LEU A 96 -4.43 -16.80 5.11
CA LEU A 96 -3.66 -15.68 5.67
C LEU A 96 -3.17 -15.96 7.09
N ASN A 97 -3.99 -16.61 7.91
CA ASN A 97 -3.58 -17.03 9.26
C ASN A 97 -2.48 -18.10 9.21
N TYR A 98 -2.55 -19.03 8.27
CA TYR A 98 -1.46 -19.99 8.04
C TYR A 98 -0.15 -19.27 7.67
N ILE A 99 -0.20 -18.34 6.71
CA ILE A 99 0.96 -17.54 6.30
C ILE A 99 1.54 -16.77 7.49
N ARG A 100 0.67 -16.09 8.27
CA ARG A 100 1.06 -15.36 9.47
C ARG A 100 1.81 -16.24 10.47
N SER A 101 1.27 -17.42 10.75
CA SER A 101 1.80 -18.32 11.74
C SER A 101 3.05 -19.08 11.28
N HIS A 102 3.09 -19.50 10.01
CA HIS A 102 4.17 -20.32 9.48
C HIS A 102 5.38 -19.49 9.04
N TYR A 103 5.14 -18.43 8.26
CA TYR A 103 6.21 -17.56 7.76
C TYR A 103 6.56 -16.41 8.70
N GLN A 104 5.79 -16.22 9.76
CA GLN A 104 5.99 -15.17 10.76
C GLN A 104 5.98 -13.74 10.17
N TYR A 105 5.18 -13.51 9.14
CA TYR A 105 4.95 -12.19 8.57
C TYR A 105 3.71 -11.52 9.15
N PRO A 106 3.75 -10.23 9.46
CA PRO A 106 2.52 -9.45 9.66
C PRO A 106 1.71 -9.45 8.37
N ILE A 107 0.39 -9.47 8.52
CA ILE A 107 -0.56 -9.57 7.40
C ILE A 107 -1.25 -8.22 7.15
N LEU A 108 -1.26 -7.80 5.89
CA LEU A 108 -2.07 -6.72 5.36
C LEU A 108 -3.09 -7.30 4.37
N THR A 109 -4.38 -7.07 4.59
CA THR A 109 -5.43 -7.42 3.63
C THR A 109 -6.54 -6.37 3.60
N ASP A 110 -7.27 -6.30 2.49
CA ASP A 110 -8.30 -5.28 2.27
C ASP A 110 -9.71 -5.73 2.68
N LEU A 111 -10.52 -4.75 3.09
CA LEU A 111 -11.94 -4.88 3.44
C LEU A 111 -12.83 -4.32 2.33
N HIS A 112 -14.01 -4.89 2.13
CA HIS A 112 -14.97 -4.42 1.14
C HIS A 112 -16.33 -4.04 1.75
N THR A 113 -16.66 -4.59 2.92
CA THR A 113 -17.90 -4.32 3.66
C THR A 113 -17.62 -4.22 5.15
N GLU A 114 -18.53 -3.57 5.89
CA GLU A 114 -18.43 -3.39 7.34
C GLU A 114 -18.38 -4.75 8.09
N ALA A 115 -19.19 -5.71 7.63
CA ALA A 115 -19.27 -7.03 8.24
C ALA A 115 -17.94 -7.83 8.19
N GLN A 116 -17.02 -7.45 7.32
CA GLN A 116 -15.70 -8.09 7.20
C GLN A 116 -14.71 -7.56 8.24
N ALA A 117 -14.92 -6.38 8.81
CA ALA A 117 -13.93 -5.73 9.68
C ALA A 117 -13.53 -6.60 10.89
N ALA A 118 -14.50 -7.08 11.65
CA ALA A 118 -14.22 -7.89 12.83
C ALA A 118 -13.51 -9.22 12.50
N PRO A 119 -14.02 -10.09 11.60
CA PRO A 119 -13.34 -11.35 11.32
C PRO A 119 -11.97 -11.16 10.66
N VAL A 120 -11.76 -10.13 9.85
CA VAL A 120 -10.45 -9.84 9.25
C VAL A 120 -9.47 -9.36 10.31
N ALA A 121 -9.90 -8.55 11.28
CA ALA A 121 -9.05 -8.05 12.36
C ALA A 121 -8.54 -9.16 13.31
N GLU A 122 -9.18 -10.32 13.36
CA GLU A 122 -8.67 -11.48 14.12
C GLU A 122 -7.40 -12.07 13.50
N VAL A 123 -7.21 -11.92 12.18
CA VAL A 123 -6.11 -12.51 11.43
C VAL A 123 -5.10 -11.47 10.96
N ALA A 124 -5.58 -10.36 10.40
CA ALA A 124 -4.73 -9.31 9.85
C ALA A 124 -4.17 -8.39 10.93
N ASP A 125 -2.93 -7.97 10.74
CA ASP A 125 -2.26 -7.01 11.61
C ASP A 125 -2.49 -5.56 11.15
N ILE A 126 -2.86 -5.37 9.88
CA ILE A 126 -3.22 -4.10 9.27
C ILE A 126 -4.45 -4.32 8.37
N LEU A 127 -5.43 -3.43 8.47
CA LEU A 127 -6.62 -3.45 7.61
C LEU A 127 -6.46 -2.42 6.49
N GLN A 128 -6.63 -2.85 5.24
CA GLN A 128 -6.58 -1.93 4.11
C GLN A 128 -7.99 -1.49 3.68
N ILE A 129 -8.15 -0.19 3.51
CA ILE A 129 -9.34 0.39 2.87
C ILE A 129 -9.00 0.66 1.40
N PRO A 130 -9.70 0.00 0.45
CA PRO A 130 -9.51 0.21 -0.98
C PRO A 130 -9.79 1.66 -1.41
N ALA A 131 -9.13 2.10 -2.49
CA ALA A 131 -9.24 3.47 -2.97
C ALA A 131 -10.69 3.90 -3.24
N PHE A 132 -11.48 3.08 -3.93
CA PHE A 132 -12.89 3.40 -4.22
C PHE A 132 -13.77 3.50 -2.97
N LEU A 133 -13.34 2.93 -1.86
CA LEU A 133 -14.11 2.87 -0.60
C LEU A 133 -13.57 3.81 0.49
N CYS A 134 -12.50 4.56 0.21
CA CYS A 134 -11.81 5.36 1.23
C CYS A 134 -12.65 6.51 1.83
N ARG A 135 -13.81 6.82 1.27
CA ARG A 135 -14.75 7.81 1.80
C ARG A 135 -15.98 7.22 2.51
N GLN A 136 -16.17 5.90 2.45
CA GLN A 136 -17.34 5.21 3.03
C GLN A 136 -17.28 5.24 4.56
N SER A 137 -18.15 6.06 5.17
CA SER A 137 -18.08 6.34 6.62
C SER A 137 -18.31 5.09 7.47
N ASP A 138 -19.27 4.24 7.11
CA ASP A 138 -19.58 3.05 7.90
C ASP A 138 -18.48 2.00 7.79
N LEU A 139 -17.86 1.81 6.61
CA LEU A 139 -16.71 0.93 6.44
C LEU A 139 -15.50 1.43 7.26
N ILE A 140 -15.22 2.75 7.21
CA ILE A 140 -14.13 3.34 7.99
C ILE A 140 -14.40 3.18 9.49
N ARG A 141 -15.65 3.39 9.95
CA ARG A 141 -16.04 3.18 11.33
C ARG A 141 -15.79 1.74 11.76
N ALA A 142 -16.33 0.77 11.02
CA ALA A 142 -16.17 -0.64 11.35
C ALA A 142 -14.69 -1.06 11.40
N ALA A 143 -13.87 -0.56 10.48
CA ALA A 143 -12.43 -0.81 10.49
C ALA A 143 -11.73 -0.13 11.68
N ALA A 144 -12.05 1.15 11.98
CA ALA A 144 -11.44 1.91 13.07
C ALA A 144 -11.76 1.29 14.45
N GLU A 145 -12.99 0.85 14.67
CA GLU A 145 -13.46 0.22 15.92
C GLU A 145 -12.74 -1.11 16.22
N THR A 146 -12.05 -1.72 15.23
CA THR A 146 -11.20 -2.89 15.48
C THR A 146 -9.91 -2.56 16.22
N ASN A 147 -9.53 -1.29 16.33
CA ASN A 147 -8.26 -0.80 16.85
C ASN A 147 -7.00 -1.34 16.13
N LYS A 148 -7.15 -1.92 14.96
CA LYS A 148 -6.02 -2.30 14.09
C LYS A 148 -5.52 -1.08 13.30
N PRO A 149 -4.22 -0.99 13.00
CA PRO A 149 -3.69 -0.02 12.05
C PRO A 149 -4.43 -0.06 10.72
N LEU A 150 -4.73 1.12 10.17
CA LEU A 150 -5.45 1.28 8.91
C LEU A 150 -4.51 1.76 7.81
N HIS A 151 -4.46 1.03 6.70
CA HIS A 151 -3.78 1.41 5.49
C HIS A 151 -4.81 1.90 4.46
N ILE A 152 -4.87 3.22 4.22
CA ILE A 152 -5.95 3.83 3.44
C ILE A 152 -5.43 4.27 2.09
N LYS A 153 -5.91 3.64 1.03
CA LYS A 153 -5.60 3.97 -0.36
C LYS A 153 -6.33 5.24 -0.78
N LYS A 154 -5.59 6.27 -1.19
CA LYS A 154 -6.19 7.49 -1.75
C LYS A 154 -6.94 7.17 -3.05
N MET A 155 -8.19 7.59 -3.16
CA MET A 155 -8.94 7.48 -4.41
C MET A 155 -8.27 8.33 -5.50
N GLN A 156 -8.32 7.84 -6.75
CA GLN A 156 -7.65 8.47 -7.89
C GLN A 156 -8.15 9.88 -8.23
N MET A 157 -9.34 10.23 -7.78
CA MET A 157 -9.97 11.53 -8.03
C MET A 157 -9.82 12.51 -6.86
N LEU A 158 -9.31 12.08 -5.70
CA LEU A 158 -9.13 12.94 -4.55
C LEU A 158 -7.82 13.73 -4.67
N ALA A 159 -7.91 15.02 -4.35
CA ALA A 159 -6.72 15.83 -4.11
C ALA A 159 -6.04 15.40 -2.77
N PRO A 160 -4.72 15.60 -2.63
CA PRO A 160 -3.99 15.21 -1.41
C PRO A 160 -4.61 15.77 -0.13
N TYR A 161 -5.01 17.05 -0.11
CA TYR A 161 -5.59 17.70 1.05
C TYR A 161 -6.91 17.10 1.54
N GLU A 162 -7.68 16.42 0.64
CA GLU A 162 -8.94 15.79 1.01
C GLU A 162 -8.74 14.55 1.91
N MET A 163 -7.52 13.99 1.93
CA MET A 163 -7.18 12.87 2.81
C MET A 163 -7.21 13.26 4.30
N LYS A 164 -7.10 14.55 4.64
CA LYS A 164 -7.25 15.04 6.00
C LYS A 164 -8.60 14.67 6.61
N ALA A 165 -9.69 14.85 5.85
CA ALA A 165 -11.03 14.50 6.33
C ALA A 165 -11.20 12.99 6.60
N ILE A 166 -10.42 12.14 5.91
CA ILE A 166 -10.45 10.69 6.15
C ILE A 166 -9.71 10.35 7.45
N ILE A 167 -8.56 10.99 7.72
CA ILE A 167 -7.86 10.86 9.01
C ILE A 167 -8.75 11.31 10.16
N GLU A 168 -9.36 12.49 10.05
CA GLU A 168 -10.28 13.03 11.05
C GLU A 168 -11.45 12.08 11.32
N LYS A 169 -11.95 11.42 10.29
CA LYS A 169 -12.98 10.40 10.42
C LYS A 169 -12.50 9.18 11.21
N CYS A 170 -11.30 8.66 10.93
CA CYS A 170 -10.70 7.57 11.69
C CYS A 170 -10.52 7.96 13.17
N ASN A 171 -9.98 9.15 13.43
CA ASN A 171 -9.76 9.69 14.77
C ASN A 171 -11.09 9.82 15.54
N SER A 172 -12.15 10.28 14.87
CA SER A 172 -13.48 10.42 15.49
C SER A 172 -14.09 9.06 15.91
N PHE A 173 -13.65 7.98 15.31
CA PHE A 173 -14.01 6.61 15.69
C PHE A 173 -12.97 5.93 16.60
N GLY A 174 -12.03 6.72 17.16
CA GLY A 174 -11.09 6.27 18.18
C GLY A 174 -9.81 5.61 17.64
N ASN A 175 -9.51 5.72 16.34
CA ASN A 175 -8.33 5.10 15.77
C ASN A 175 -7.41 6.13 15.10
N GLU A 176 -6.25 6.37 15.70
CA GLU A 176 -5.21 7.29 15.21
C GLU A 176 -4.10 6.56 14.42
N GLN A 177 -4.14 5.23 14.34
CA GLN A 177 -3.13 4.42 13.69
C GLN A 177 -3.40 4.35 12.17
N VAL A 178 -3.19 5.46 11.46
CA VAL A 178 -3.50 5.60 10.04
C VAL A 178 -2.23 5.74 9.22
N ILE A 179 -2.11 4.95 8.15
CA ILE A 179 -1.10 5.05 7.10
C ILE A 179 -1.81 5.44 5.82
N LEU A 180 -1.47 6.58 5.23
CA LEU A 180 -2.02 6.97 3.94
C LEU A 180 -1.22 6.36 2.79
N CYS A 181 -1.89 5.99 1.72
CA CYS A 181 -1.27 5.42 0.54
C CYS A 181 -1.63 6.18 -0.73
N GLU A 182 -0.65 6.83 -1.34
CA GLU A 182 -0.75 7.32 -2.71
C GLU A 182 -0.71 6.15 -3.69
N ARG A 183 -1.55 6.17 -4.72
CA ARG A 183 -1.65 5.11 -5.73
C ARG A 183 -1.91 5.61 -7.15
N GLY A 184 -1.60 6.86 -7.40
CA GLY A 184 -1.80 7.52 -8.67
C GLY A 184 -3.16 8.23 -8.79
N THR A 185 -3.14 9.29 -9.56
CA THR A 185 -4.28 10.19 -9.80
C THR A 185 -4.73 10.07 -11.25
N SER A 186 -6.04 10.15 -11.48
CA SER A 186 -6.62 10.25 -12.83
C SER A 186 -6.58 11.70 -13.31
N PHE A 187 -5.78 11.98 -14.35
CA PHE A 187 -5.52 13.34 -14.83
C PHE A 187 -5.35 13.44 -16.35
N GLY A 188 -6.33 13.00 -17.12
CA GLY A 188 -6.39 13.26 -18.57
C GLY A 188 -5.32 12.59 -19.46
N TYR A 189 -4.38 11.81 -18.89
CA TYR A 189 -3.30 11.15 -19.65
C TYR A 189 -3.68 9.78 -20.23
N GLY A 190 -4.91 9.32 -20.03
CA GLY A 190 -5.33 7.95 -20.36
C GLY A 190 -4.67 6.87 -19.48
N ARG A 191 -4.01 7.29 -18.40
CA ARG A 191 -3.33 6.45 -17.40
C ARG A 191 -3.32 7.16 -16.05
N LEU A 192 -2.98 6.42 -14.99
CA LEU A 192 -2.73 7.02 -13.69
C LEU A 192 -1.35 7.71 -13.67
N ILE A 193 -1.28 8.79 -12.91
CA ILE A 193 -0.09 9.62 -12.76
C ILE A 193 0.24 9.72 -11.27
N LEU A 194 1.51 9.51 -10.93
CA LEU A 194 2.04 9.92 -9.64
C LEU A 194 2.43 11.40 -9.74
N ASP A 195 1.86 12.22 -8.87
CA ASP A 195 2.41 13.52 -8.54
C ASP A 195 3.28 13.37 -7.27
N PRO A 196 4.62 13.50 -7.36
CA PRO A 196 5.47 13.39 -6.17
C PRO A 196 5.16 14.43 -5.11
N LEU A 197 4.66 15.62 -5.48
CA LEU A 197 4.28 16.66 -4.52
C LEU A 197 3.07 16.26 -3.68
N SER A 198 2.19 15.41 -4.19
CA SER A 198 1.08 14.86 -3.40
C SER A 198 1.55 14.11 -2.15
N LEU A 199 2.69 13.43 -2.23
CA LEU A 199 3.30 12.75 -1.10
C LEU A 199 3.82 13.77 -0.06
N ALA A 200 4.50 14.83 -0.53
CA ALA A 200 4.98 15.90 0.33
C ALA A 200 3.82 16.64 1.03
N GLU A 201 2.73 16.92 0.30
CA GLU A 201 1.53 17.53 0.86
C GLU A 201 0.88 16.66 1.94
N MET A 202 0.71 15.36 1.70
CA MET A 202 0.11 14.46 2.68
C MET A 202 0.98 14.29 3.94
N LYS A 203 2.29 14.46 3.85
CA LYS A 203 3.19 14.43 5.03
C LYS A 203 2.88 15.55 6.03
N HIS A 204 2.25 16.67 5.62
CA HIS A 204 1.79 17.72 6.54
C HIS A 204 0.72 17.25 7.53
N PHE A 205 0.07 16.12 7.26
CA PHE A 205 -0.90 15.52 8.20
C PHE A 205 -0.23 14.72 9.33
N THR A 206 1.10 14.67 9.36
CA THR A 206 1.90 14.01 10.40
C THR A 206 1.71 12.49 10.52
N VAL A 207 1.00 11.85 9.58
CA VAL A 207 0.85 10.39 9.52
C VAL A 207 1.89 9.75 8.58
N PRO A 208 2.21 8.47 8.75
CA PRO A 208 3.06 7.74 7.81
C PRO A 208 2.45 7.71 6.40
N ILE A 209 3.30 7.94 5.39
CA ILE A 209 2.89 7.92 3.98
C ILE A 209 3.53 6.75 3.27
N SER A 210 2.74 5.99 2.55
CA SER A 210 3.19 4.92 1.65
C SER A 210 2.88 5.25 0.19
N LEU A 211 3.63 4.64 -0.72
CA LEU A 211 3.38 4.69 -2.16
C LEU A 211 3.13 3.29 -2.71
N ASP A 212 2.01 3.13 -3.40
CA ASP A 212 1.70 1.95 -4.20
C ASP A 212 2.29 2.12 -5.60
N VAL A 213 3.42 1.48 -5.82
CA VAL A 213 4.13 1.53 -7.12
C VAL A 213 3.60 0.53 -8.14
N SER A 214 2.69 -0.35 -7.75
CA SER A 214 2.02 -1.27 -8.67
C SER A 214 0.80 -0.61 -9.31
N HIS A 215 -0.16 -0.20 -8.50
CA HIS A 215 -1.40 0.35 -9.02
C HIS A 215 -1.25 1.76 -9.60
N ALA A 216 -0.25 2.55 -9.20
CA ALA A 216 0.05 3.83 -9.87
C ALA A 216 0.55 3.67 -11.32
N LEU A 217 0.92 2.45 -11.71
CA LEU A 217 1.34 2.12 -13.08
C LEU A 217 0.21 1.58 -13.96
N GLN A 218 -1.03 1.49 -13.46
CA GLN A 218 -2.17 0.99 -14.24
C GLN A 218 -2.56 1.90 -15.39
N PHE A 219 -3.08 1.27 -16.45
CA PHE A 219 -3.91 1.89 -17.49
C PHE A 219 -5.37 1.51 -17.24
N PRO A 220 -6.15 2.32 -16.54
CA PRO A 220 -7.56 2.02 -16.31
C PRO A 220 -8.32 1.95 -17.64
N GLY A 221 -9.12 0.90 -17.83
CA GLY A 221 -9.92 0.72 -19.04
C GLY A 221 -9.16 0.30 -20.30
N VAL A 222 -7.82 0.13 -20.22
CA VAL A 222 -6.99 -0.37 -21.32
C VAL A 222 -6.40 -1.71 -20.88
N GLY A 223 -7.06 -2.78 -21.19
CA GLY A 223 -6.57 -4.14 -20.96
C GLY A 223 -6.77 -5.00 -22.19
N ASP A 224 -6.23 -6.21 -22.17
CA ASP A 224 -6.58 -7.21 -23.17
C ASP A 224 -8.08 -7.47 -23.11
N VAL A 225 -8.78 -7.10 -24.18
CA VAL A 225 -10.25 -7.23 -24.28
C VAL A 225 -10.68 -8.69 -24.06
N GLN A 226 -9.82 -9.65 -24.31
CA GLN A 226 -10.06 -11.07 -24.08
C GLN A 226 -9.85 -11.48 -22.60
N ARG A 227 -9.05 -10.76 -21.82
CA ARG A 227 -8.74 -11.07 -20.41
C ARG A 227 -9.43 -10.16 -19.40
N VAL A 228 -10.07 -9.08 -19.85
CA VAL A 228 -10.79 -8.10 -19.01
C VAL A 228 -9.96 -7.67 -17.77
N CYS A 229 -8.69 -7.35 -17.99
CA CYS A 229 -7.79 -6.85 -16.95
C CYS A 229 -7.24 -5.47 -17.34
N ALA A 230 -6.90 -4.66 -16.34
CA ALA A 230 -6.22 -3.39 -16.57
C ALA A 230 -4.85 -3.63 -17.21
N GLY A 231 -4.45 -2.78 -18.16
CA GLY A 231 -3.09 -2.71 -18.65
C GLY A 231 -2.16 -2.11 -17.58
N GLY A 232 -0.84 -2.23 -17.78
CA GLY A 232 0.12 -1.71 -16.82
C GLY A 232 1.54 -1.59 -17.36
N ARG A 233 2.43 -1.08 -16.53
CA ARG A 233 3.82 -0.78 -16.89
C ARG A 233 4.78 -1.22 -15.79
N SER A 234 4.74 -2.49 -15.39
CA SER A 234 5.57 -3.02 -14.27
C SER A 234 7.08 -2.77 -14.44
N SER A 235 7.58 -2.63 -15.68
CA SER A 235 8.97 -2.24 -15.95
C SER A 235 9.38 -0.87 -15.38
N TYR A 236 8.42 0.00 -15.04
CA TYR A 236 8.63 1.29 -14.41
C TYR A 236 8.51 1.28 -12.88
N THR A 237 8.39 0.11 -12.26
CA THR A 237 8.26 -0.01 -10.79
C THR A 237 9.40 0.71 -10.07
N LEU A 238 10.66 0.47 -10.43
CA LEU A 238 11.79 1.09 -9.77
C LEU A 238 11.91 2.60 -10.04
N PRO A 239 11.81 3.11 -11.29
CA PRO A 239 11.74 4.56 -11.54
C PRO A 239 10.64 5.27 -10.75
N LEU A 240 9.45 4.66 -10.65
CA LEU A 240 8.34 5.23 -9.89
C LEU A 240 8.60 5.20 -8.38
N ALA A 241 9.16 4.09 -7.86
CA ALA A 241 9.58 3.99 -6.48
C ALA A 241 10.58 5.09 -6.11
N TYR A 242 11.55 5.35 -6.97
CA TYR A 242 12.54 6.42 -6.76
C TYR A 242 11.89 7.80 -6.64
N ALA A 243 10.91 8.10 -7.50
CA ALA A 243 10.19 9.37 -7.42
C ALA A 243 9.45 9.54 -6.08
N GLY A 244 8.88 8.46 -5.53
CA GLY A 244 8.21 8.51 -4.23
C GLY A 244 9.19 8.55 -3.06
N ILE A 245 10.21 7.71 -3.07
CA ILE A 245 11.20 7.61 -1.98
C ILE A 245 11.96 8.93 -1.83
N SER A 246 12.20 9.65 -2.93
CA SER A 246 12.82 10.98 -2.87
C SER A 246 12.04 11.99 -2.01
N GLN A 247 10.77 11.72 -1.72
CA GLN A 247 9.95 12.53 -0.80
C GLN A 247 10.07 12.09 0.66
N GLY A 248 10.87 11.07 0.99
CA GLY A 248 11.04 10.56 2.35
C GLY A 248 9.78 9.93 2.91
N ILE A 249 9.22 8.96 2.21
CA ILE A 249 8.02 8.20 2.62
C ILE A 249 8.37 7.06 3.58
N SER A 250 7.35 6.51 4.25
CA SER A 250 7.49 5.46 5.27
C SER A 250 7.48 4.04 4.71
N ALA A 251 6.75 3.81 3.63
CA ALA A 251 6.59 2.47 3.08
C ALA A 251 6.37 2.47 1.56
N VAL A 252 6.70 1.37 0.92
CA VAL A 252 6.32 1.06 -0.47
C VAL A 252 5.40 -0.16 -0.48
N PHE A 253 4.36 -0.07 -1.30
CA PHE A 253 3.46 -1.17 -1.58
C PHE A 253 3.77 -1.71 -2.98
N ILE A 254 4.10 -3.00 -3.06
CA ILE A 254 4.50 -3.66 -4.31
C ILE A 254 3.76 -4.99 -4.44
N GLU A 255 3.05 -5.19 -5.52
CA GLU A 255 2.55 -6.50 -5.89
C GLU A 255 3.57 -7.21 -6.77
N CYS A 256 3.87 -8.46 -6.45
CA CYS A 256 4.81 -9.28 -7.18
C CYS A 256 4.17 -10.63 -7.54
N HIS A 257 4.69 -11.27 -8.59
CA HIS A 257 4.16 -12.55 -9.05
C HIS A 257 5.27 -13.37 -9.73
N PRO A 258 5.31 -14.70 -9.56
CA PRO A 258 6.31 -15.55 -10.24
C PRO A 258 6.20 -15.47 -11.76
N GLN A 259 5.00 -15.37 -12.29
CA GLN A 259 4.68 -15.27 -13.73
C GLN A 259 3.56 -14.24 -13.94
N PRO A 260 3.89 -12.94 -13.98
CA PRO A 260 2.89 -11.84 -14.02
C PRO A 260 1.83 -12.00 -15.12
N GLU A 261 2.20 -12.57 -16.27
CA GLU A 261 1.29 -12.82 -17.39
C GLU A 261 0.21 -13.86 -17.08
N GLN A 262 0.38 -14.67 -16.04
CA GLN A 262 -0.58 -15.69 -15.58
C GLN A 262 -1.39 -15.21 -14.36
N ALA A 263 -1.05 -14.08 -13.78
CA ALA A 263 -1.73 -13.55 -12.60
C ALA A 263 -3.24 -13.41 -12.81
N TRP A 264 -4.01 -13.73 -11.79
CA TRP A 264 -5.49 -13.64 -11.85
C TRP A 264 -5.98 -12.20 -11.92
N CYS A 265 -5.18 -11.25 -11.45
CA CYS A 265 -5.51 -9.84 -11.41
C CYS A 265 -4.27 -8.98 -11.59
N ASP A 266 -4.40 -7.89 -12.37
CA ASP A 266 -3.42 -6.81 -12.53
C ASP A 266 -1.97 -7.23 -12.83
N GLY A 267 -1.79 -8.39 -13.49
CA GLY A 267 -0.46 -8.94 -13.81
C GLY A 267 0.45 -7.96 -14.56
N ALA A 268 -0.12 -7.10 -15.42
CA ALA A 268 0.64 -6.07 -16.13
C ALA A 268 1.31 -5.02 -15.22
N CYS A 269 0.88 -4.94 -13.94
CA CYS A 269 1.47 -4.06 -12.92
C CYS A 269 2.30 -4.82 -11.89
N ALA A 270 2.22 -6.15 -11.85
CA ALA A 270 2.95 -6.97 -10.91
C ALA A 270 4.45 -7.03 -11.24
N LEU A 271 5.28 -6.86 -10.23
CA LEU A 271 6.73 -7.03 -10.35
C LEU A 271 7.05 -8.53 -10.54
N PRO A 272 7.81 -8.93 -11.57
CA PRO A 272 8.33 -10.29 -11.66
C PRO A 272 9.18 -10.63 -10.44
N LEU A 273 8.95 -11.78 -9.80
CA LEU A 273 9.74 -12.19 -8.62
C LEU A 273 11.25 -12.24 -8.91
N SER A 274 11.65 -12.55 -10.13
CA SER A 274 13.07 -12.55 -10.56
C SER A 274 13.74 -11.17 -10.42
N SER A 275 12.97 -10.08 -10.36
CA SER A 275 13.47 -8.72 -10.19
C SER A 275 13.40 -8.23 -8.74
N LEU A 276 12.84 -9.02 -7.82
CA LEU A 276 12.54 -8.57 -6.45
C LEU A 276 13.81 -8.16 -5.69
N ASP A 277 14.84 -9.00 -5.70
CA ASP A 277 16.10 -8.74 -4.98
C ASP A 277 16.75 -7.42 -5.45
N TYR A 278 16.83 -7.21 -6.76
CA TYR A 278 17.36 -6.00 -7.36
C TYR A 278 16.56 -4.76 -6.95
N VAL A 279 15.23 -4.82 -7.04
CA VAL A 279 14.35 -3.69 -6.70
C VAL A 279 14.44 -3.34 -5.21
N VAL A 280 14.41 -4.35 -4.34
CA VAL A 280 14.52 -4.15 -2.88
C VAL A 280 15.85 -3.50 -2.50
N GLU A 281 16.97 -3.98 -3.05
CA GLU A 281 18.30 -3.41 -2.80
C GLU A 281 18.37 -1.92 -3.16
N HIS A 282 17.87 -1.58 -4.35
CA HIS A 282 17.89 -0.20 -4.86
C HIS A 282 16.99 0.73 -4.05
N ILE A 283 15.82 0.26 -3.65
CA ILE A 283 14.90 1.01 -2.77
C ILE A 283 15.57 1.30 -1.42
N ILE A 284 16.16 0.30 -0.78
CA ILE A 284 16.84 0.47 0.53
C ILE A 284 18.00 1.46 0.44
N ASN A 285 18.79 1.38 -0.63
CA ASN A 285 19.93 2.27 -0.81
C ASN A 285 19.50 3.73 -0.99
N LEU A 286 18.47 3.98 -1.80
CA LEU A 286 17.95 5.32 -1.96
C LEU A 286 17.27 5.84 -0.69
N ASP A 287 16.46 5.00 -0.01
CA ASP A 287 15.82 5.38 1.24
C ASP A 287 16.82 5.82 2.31
N ARG A 288 17.90 5.04 2.46
CA ARG A 288 18.99 5.37 3.38
C ARG A 288 19.63 6.73 3.05
N PHE A 289 19.88 6.98 1.77
CA PHE A 289 20.44 8.25 1.31
C PHE A 289 19.49 9.43 1.62
N ILE A 290 18.22 9.30 1.26
CA ILE A 290 17.21 10.36 1.46
C ILE A 290 16.97 10.64 2.95
N LYS A 291 16.89 9.61 3.79
CA LYS A 291 16.67 9.79 5.24
C LYS A 291 17.88 10.35 5.97
N ALA A 292 19.09 10.15 5.44
CA ALA A 292 20.27 10.84 5.94
C ALA A 292 20.31 12.35 5.56
N GLN A 293 19.61 12.72 4.48
CA GLN A 293 19.53 14.09 3.98
C GLN A 293 18.08 14.38 3.52
N PRO A 294 17.13 14.51 4.44
CA PRO A 294 15.72 14.64 4.09
C PRO A 294 15.46 15.91 3.26
N PRO A 295 14.58 15.84 2.26
CA PRO A 295 14.23 16.99 1.46
C PRO A 295 13.52 18.03 2.34
N THR A 296 13.94 19.28 2.22
CA THR A 296 13.37 20.43 2.94
C THR A 296 12.74 21.41 1.96
N LEU A 297 11.70 22.10 2.42
CA LEU A 297 11.11 23.18 1.63
C LEU A 297 12.07 24.39 1.59
N VAL A 298 12.23 24.96 0.40
CA VAL A 298 13.01 26.20 0.24
C VAL A 298 12.23 27.36 0.86
N LYS A 299 12.82 28.01 1.86
CA LYS A 299 12.24 29.24 2.44
C LYS A 299 12.29 30.36 1.41
N ARG A 300 11.18 31.04 1.18
CA ARG A 300 11.19 32.33 0.50
C ARG A 300 11.68 33.37 1.52
N GLU A 301 12.74 34.07 1.21
CA GLU A 301 13.06 35.32 1.89
C GLU A 301 11.95 36.33 1.56
N THR A 302 11.22 36.79 2.57
CA THR A 302 10.17 37.81 2.47
C THR A 302 10.79 39.19 2.57
#